data_3abf8ac7d1103b79a0c9594cb6ad3f80
#
_entry.id   3abf8ac7d1103b79a0c9594cb6ad3f80
#
_cell.length_a   1.000
_cell.length_b   1.000
_cell.length_c   1.000
_cell.angle_alpha   90.00
_cell.angle_beta   90.00
_cell.angle_gamma   90.00
#
_symmetry.space_group_name_H-M   'P 1'
#
loop_
_entity.id
_entity.type
_entity.pdbx_description
1 polymer ?
#
loop_
_entity_poly.entity_id
_entity_poly.type
_entity_poly.pdbx_seq_one_letter_code
_entity_poly.pdbx_strand_id
1 'polypeptide(L)' 'MNREEAFKILEARILELLNRISHLEEENTRLKNDLSSKTAQLQAAQTKVSIAAEQLHIELDRLRAFEDRYRNP' A
#
# COMPACT_ATOMS: atom_id res chain seq x y z
N MET A 1 5.16 46.97 21.88
CA MET A 1 5.85 46.31 20.74
C MET A 1 5.92 47.30 19.59
N ASN A 2 7.10 47.56 19.03
CA ASN A 2 7.22 48.43 17.89
C ASN A 2 7.04 47.63 16.57
N ARG A 3 6.97 48.36 15.47
CA ARG A 3 6.78 47.77 14.12
C ARG A 3 7.86 46.76 13.75
N GLU A 4 9.09 47.06 14.08
CA GLU A 4 10.24 46.21 13.77
C GLU A 4 10.16 44.86 14.47
N GLU A 5 9.79 44.88 15.75
CA GLU A 5 9.64 43.67 16.53
C GLU A 5 8.49 42.79 16.01
N ALA A 6 7.36 43.45 15.69
CA ALA A 6 6.21 42.75 15.11
C ALA A 6 6.58 42.10 13.76
N PHE A 7 7.35 42.80 12.95
CA PHE A 7 7.81 42.31 11.65
C PHE A 7 8.72 41.09 11.80
N LYS A 8 9.63 41.13 12.76
CA LYS A 8 10.55 40.02 13.03
C LYS A 8 9.81 38.78 13.51
N ILE A 9 8.82 38.97 14.38
CA ILE A 9 8.00 37.86 14.86
C ILE A 9 7.21 37.23 13.71
N LEU A 10 6.62 38.06 12.86
CA LEU A 10 5.88 37.60 11.69
C LEU A 10 6.76 36.82 10.72
N GLU A 11 7.94 37.36 10.44
CA GLU A 11 8.93 36.72 9.57
C GLU A 11 9.36 35.37 10.11
N ALA A 12 9.64 35.27 11.41
CA ALA A 12 10.00 34.02 12.06
C ALA A 12 8.90 32.98 11.94
N ARG A 13 7.64 33.40 12.09
CA ARG A 13 6.49 32.50 11.96
C ARG A 13 6.29 32.01 10.52
N ILE A 14 6.51 32.90 9.56
CA ILE A 14 6.45 32.53 8.14
C ILE A 14 7.51 31.46 7.82
N LEU A 15 8.73 31.66 8.29
CA LEU A 15 9.81 30.70 8.08
C LEU A 15 9.49 29.36 8.74
N GLU A 16 8.94 29.38 9.93
CA GLU A 16 8.51 28.15 10.61
C GLU A 16 7.43 27.40 9.84
N LEU A 17 6.45 28.13 9.32
CA LEU A 17 5.37 27.55 8.52
C LEU A 17 5.90 26.95 7.20
N LEU A 18 6.82 27.65 6.55
CA LEU A 18 7.46 27.14 5.33
C LEU A 18 8.22 25.86 5.60
N ASN A 19 8.90 25.79 6.74
CA ASN A 19 9.60 24.57 7.16
C ASN A 19 8.61 23.41 7.36
N ARG A 20 7.50 23.67 8.02
CA ARG A 20 6.46 22.67 8.23
C ARG A 20 5.85 22.19 6.92
N ILE A 21 5.60 23.10 6.01
CA ILE A 21 5.08 22.76 4.68
C ILE A 21 6.05 21.84 3.97
N SER A 22 7.34 22.18 3.98
CA SER A 22 8.38 21.37 3.36
C SER A 22 8.43 19.96 3.95
N HIS A 23 8.37 19.84 5.28
CA HIS A 23 8.34 18.54 5.95
C HIS A 23 7.10 17.72 5.61
N LEU A 24 5.95 18.38 5.54
CA LEU A 24 4.70 17.71 5.18
C LEU A 24 4.70 17.24 3.74
N GLU A 25 5.29 18.00 2.84
CA GLU A 25 5.44 17.61 1.44
C GLU A 25 6.34 16.38 1.30
N GLU A 26 7.46 16.35 2.02
CA GLU A 26 8.36 15.20 2.03
C GLU A 26 7.68 13.97 2.60
N GLU A 27 6.99 14.12 3.72
CA GLU A 27 6.26 13.03 4.35
C GLU A 27 5.14 12.53 3.45
N ASN A 28 4.44 13.43 2.78
CA ASN A 28 3.38 13.07 1.84
C ASN A 28 3.93 12.23 0.68
N THR A 29 5.05 12.63 0.13
CA THR A 29 5.72 11.88 -0.95
C THR A 29 6.13 10.49 -0.46
N ARG A 30 6.70 10.41 0.73
CA ARG A 30 7.11 9.13 1.33
C ARG A 30 5.92 8.21 1.54
N LEU A 31 4.82 8.76 2.07
CA LEU A 31 3.60 7.98 2.31
C LEU A 31 2.96 7.49 1.02
N LYS A 32 2.96 8.30 -0.02
CA LYS A 32 2.46 7.90 -1.34
C LYS A 32 3.28 6.76 -1.93
N ASN A 33 4.60 6.84 -1.81
CA ASN A 33 5.50 5.80 -2.28
C ASN A 33 5.31 4.50 -1.50
N ASP A 34 5.18 4.60 -0.17
CA ASP A 34 4.92 3.44 0.69
C ASP A 34 3.58 2.78 0.35
N LEU A 35 2.56 3.59 0.14
CA LEU A 35 1.24 3.08 -0.24
C LEU A 35 1.28 2.37 -1.59
N SER A 36 1.94 2.95 -2.57
CA SER A 36 2.10 2.35 -3.90
C SER A 36 2.82 1.00 -3.80
N SER A 37 3.88 0.93 -3.03
CA SER A 37 4.65 -0.30 -2.81
C SER A 37 3.80 -1.38 -2.14
N LYS A 38 3.07 -1.02 -1.09
CA LYS A 38 2.20 -1.96 -0.37
C LYS A 38 1.04 -2.43 -1.23
N THR A 39 0.49 -1.56 -2.04
CA THR A 39 -0.57 -1.92 -2.98
C THR A 39 -0.07 -2.95 -3.99
N ALA A 40 1.13 -2.75 -4.52
CA ALA A 40 1.74 -3.70 -5.45
C ALA A 40 2.00 -5.06 -4.79
N GLN A 41 2.49 -5.04 -3.54
CA GLN A 41 2.71 -6.27 -2.77
C GLN A 41 1.41 -7.02 -2.51
N LEU A 42 0.35 -6.29 -2.16
CA LEU A 42 -0.96 -6.87 -1.92
C LEU A 42 -1.52 -7.52 -3.19
N GLN A 43 -1.42 -6.84 -4.32
CA GLN A 43 -1.86 -7.38 -5.61
C GLN A 43 -1.09 -8.65 -5.98
N ALA A 44 0.22 -8.66 -5.76
CA ALA A 44 1.04 -9.83 -6.01
C ALA A 44 0.63 -11.01 -5.12
N ALA A 45 0.34 -10.74 -3.84
CA ALA A 45 -0.11 -11.76 -2.90
C ALA A 45 -1.49 -12.31 -3.30
N GLN A 46 -2.40 -11.45 -3.71
CA GLN A 46 -3.73 -11.85 -4.19
C GLN A 46 -3.64 -12.73 -5.43
N THR A 47 -2.75 -12.40 -6.35
CA THR A 47 -2.52 -13.20 -7.55
C THR A 47 -2.01 -14.59 -7.20
N LYS A 48 -1.06 -14.68 -6.27
CA LYS A 48 -0.52 -15.96 -5.79
C LYS A 48 -1.59 -16.84 -5.16
N VAL A 49 -2.44 -16.23 -4.33
CA VAL A 49 -3.56 -16.94 -3.69
C VAL A 49 -4.54 -17.45 -4.74
N SER A 50 -4.87 -16.63 -5.73
CA SER A 50 -5.77 -17.03 -6.82
C SER A 50 -5.22 -18.22 -7.61
N ILE A 51 -3.94 -18.18 -7.95
CA ILE A 51 -3.29 -19.25 -8.70
C ILE A 51 -3.27 -20.55 -7.88
N ALA A 52 -2.93 -20.45 -6.59
CA ALA A 52 -2.91 -21.62 -5.71
C ALA A 52 -4.31 -22.22 -5.54
N ALA A 53 -5.32 -21.40 -5.40
CA ALA A 53 -6.71 -21.85 -5.29
C ALA A 53 -7.18 -22.55 -6.56
N GLU A 54 -6.81 -22.00 -7.72
CA GLU A 54 -7.14 -22.60 -9.01
C GLU A 54 -6.47 -23.96 -9.21
N GLN A 55 -5.20 -24.06 -8.86
CA GLN A 55 -4.45 -25.33 -8.94
C GLN A 55 -5.05 -26.38 -8.00
N LEU A 56 -5.41 -25.99 -6.79
CA LEU A 56 -6.04 -26.87 -5.83
C LEU A 56 -7.38 -27.38 -6.35
N HIS A 57 -8.14 -26.52 -6.97
CA HIS A 57 -9.44 -26.86 -7.56
C HIS A 57 -9.27 -27.90 -8.69
N ILE A 58 -8.29 -27.70 -9.55
CA ILE A 58 -7.98 -28.65 -10.63
C ILE A 58 -7.59 -30.00 -10.07
N GLU A 59 -6.75 -30.03 -9.04
CA GLU A 59 -6.33 -31.28 -8.41
C GLU A 59 -7.49 -32.03 -7.73
N LEU A 60 -8.38 -31.28 -7.11
CA LEU A 60 -9.59 -31.87 -6.50
C LEU A 60 -10.49 -32.49 -7.57
N ASP A 61 -10.64 -31.86 -8.70
CA ASP A 61 -11.43 -32.39 -9.82
C ASP A 61 -10.80 -33.66 -10.37
N ARG A 62 -9.49 -33.71 -10.47
CA ARG A 62 -8.75 -34.91 -10.90
C ARG A 62 -8.95 -36.07 -9.91
N LEU A 63 -8.87 -35.77 -8.63
CA LEU A 63 -9.09 -36.76 -7.58
C LEU A 63 -10.51 -37.33 -7.63
N ARG A 64 -11.50 -36.50 -7.82
CA ARG A 64 -12.89 -36.89 -7.96
C ARG A 64 -13.11 -37.79 -9.18
N ALA A 65 -12.52 -37.41 -10.29
CA ALA A 65 -12.60 -38.22 -11.50
C ALA A 65 -11.95 -39.58 -11.32
N PHE A 66 -10.81 -39.62 -10.62
CA PHE A 66 -10.13 -40.87 -10.30
C PHE A 66 -10.96 -41.74 -9.35
N GLU A 67 -11.54 -41.14 -8.33
CA GLU A 67 -12.40 -41.83 -7.36
C GLU A 67 -13.64 -42.42 -8.03
N ASP A 68 -14.24 -41.67 -8.94
CA ASP A 68 -15.43 -42.15 -9.70
C ASP A 68 -15.09 -43.34 -10.58
N ARG A 69 -13.90 -43.37 -11.19
CA ARG A 69 -13.44 -44.54 -11.97
C ARG A 69 -13.29 -45.77 -11.12
N TYR A 70 -12.84 -45.63 -9.89
CA TYR A 70 -12.66 -46.75 -8.98
C TYR A 70 -14.00 -47.27 -8.44
N ARG A 71 -14.95 -46.41 -8.25
CA ARG A 71 -16.30 -46.75 -7.71
C ARG A 71 -17.18 -47.37 -8.75
N ASN A 72 -17.07 -46.94 -9.99
CA ASN A 72 -17.90 -47.40 -11.12
C ASN A 72 -17.00 -47.93 -12.23
N PRO A 73 -16.49 -49.15 -12.14
CA PRO A 73 -15.68 -49.73 -13.17
C PRO A 73 -16.46 -50.02 -14.46
#